data_2daf79c57ad810c7bad60c6d039708ad
#
_entry.id   2daf79c57ad810c7bad60c6d039708ad
#
_cell.length_a   1.000
_cell.length_b   1.000
_cell.length_c   1.000
_cell.angle_alpha   90.00
_cell.angle_beta   90.00
_cell.angle_gamma   90.00
#
_symmetry.space_group_name_H-M   'P 1'
#
loop_
_entity.id
_entity.type
_entity.pdbx_description
1 polymer ?
#
loop_
_entity_poly.entity_id
_entity_poly.type
_entity_poly.pdbx_seq_one_letter_code
_entity_poly.pdbx_strand_id
1 'polypeptide(L)'
;MIVVDEYLAIRSLVGDLPSDLPDDFLGVPVSAHWRLLQRLHNPGDGQLSQLLALLPESDREALRSPHPHVLEILDPRPYLDEAARISARFGGTGWLVAEAVTAALHHGRQLWFGSERNIGPRTRLIAAELGVEVRVAR
;
A
#
# COMPACT_ATOMS: atom_id res chain seq x y z
N MET A 1 -11.14 -6.63 5.47
CA MET A 1 -9.79 -6.45 4.86
C MET A 1 -9.31 -5.03 5.08
N ILE A 2 -8.05 -4.86 5.36
CA ILE A 2 -7.40 -3.57 5.57
C ILE A 2 -6.45 -3.32 4.40
N VAL A 3 -6.56 -2.17 3.75
CA VAL A 3 -5.64 -1.77 2.68
C VAL A 3 -4.44 -1.06 3.30
N VAL A 4 -3.24 -1.54 2.98
CA VAL A 4 -1.99 -1.06 3.56
C VAL A 4 -1.03 -0.55 2.50
N ASP A 5 -0.10 0.33 2.93
CA ASP A 5 0.98 0.83 2.08
C ASP A 5 2.15 -0.18 1.99
N GLU A 6 3.18 0.19 1.24
CA GLU A 6 4.37 -0.64 1.03
C GLU A 6 5.12 -0.96 2.34
N TYR A 7 5.17 -0.01 3.25
CA TYR A 7 5.90 -0.17 4.51
C TYR A 7 5.22 -1.17 5.44
N LEU A 8 3.89 -1.09 5.55
CA LEU A 8 3.12 -2.08 6.31
C LEU A 8 3.14 -3.45 5.62
N ALA A 9 3.13 -3.47 4.29
CA ALA A 9 3.28 -4.71 3.54
C ALA A 9 4.61 -5.42 3.86
N ILE A 10 5.72 -4.69 3.90
CA ILE A 10 7.01 -5.26 4.31
C ILE A 10 6.93 -5.79 5.74
N ARG A 11 6.41 -5.01 6.67
CA ARG A 11 6.30 -5.40 8.08
C ARG A 11 5.44 -6.65 8.28
N SER A 12 4.39 -6.80 7.49
CA SER A 12 3.56 -8.02 7.54
C SER A 12 4.33 -9.26 7.15
N LEU A 13 5.20 -9.15 6.13
CA LEU A 13 5.95 -10.27 5.59
C LEU A 13 7.14 -10.68 6.48
N VAL A 14 7.67 -9.76 7.26
CA VAL A 14 8.74 -10.04 8.22
C VAL A 14 8.22 -10.34 9.64
N GLY A 15 6.91 -10.36 9.82
CA GLY A 15 6.31 -10.70 11.12
C GLY A 15 6.44 -9.59 12.17
N ASP A 16 6.55 -8.33 11.76
CA ASP A 16 6.74 -7.17 12.63
C ASP A 16 5.61 -6.13 12.45
N LEU A 17 4.36 -6.58 12.55
CA LEU A 17 3.22 -5.69 12.43
C LEU A 17 3.05 -4.79 13.66
N PRO A 18 2.67 -3.52 13.48
CA PRO A 18 2.30 -2.64 14.59
C PRO A 18 1.13 -3.20 15.39
N SER A 19 1.18 -3.00 16.70
CA SER A 19 0.16 -3.53 17.62
C SER A 19 -1.20 -2.83 17.48
N ASP A 20 -1.23 -1.60 16.95
CA ASP A 20 -2.47 -0.83 16.76
C ASP A 20 -3.18 -1.12 15.43
N LEU A 21 -2.58 -1.96 14.57
CA LEU A 21 -3.24 -2.39 13.36
C LEU A 21 -4.35 -3.39 13.73
N PRO A 22 -5.59 -3.21 13.22
CA PRO A 22 -6.67 -4.15 13.50
C PRO A 22 -6.35 -5.58 13.07
N ASP A 23 -6.90 -6.55 13.79
CA ASP A 23 -6.74 -7.97 13.45
C ASP A 23 -7.71 -8.33 12.30
N ASP A 24 -7.23 -8.17 11.10
CA ASP A 24 -7.98 -8.43 9.87
C ASP A 24 -7.00 -8.83 8.75
N PHE A 25 -7.54 -9.32 7.64
CA PHE A 25 -6.75 -9.60 6.45
C PHE A 25 -6.16 -8.32 5.88
N LEU A 26 -4.92 -8.41 5.41
CA LEU A 26 -4.21 -7.28 4.82
C LEU A 26 -4.18 -7.40 3.31
N GLY A 27 -4.48 -6.32 2.63
CA GLY A 27 -4.39 -6.21 1.18
C GLY A 27 -3.49 -5.06 0.77
N VAL A 28 -2.64 -5.30 -0.23
CA VAL A 28 -1.79 -4.28 -0.83
C VAL A 28 -2.21 -4.06 -2.29
N PRO A 29 -2.38 -2.81 -2.74
CA PRO A 29 -2.65 -2.55 -4.16
C PRO A 29 -1.52 -3.04 -5.05
N VAL A 30 -1.85 -3.47 -6.26
CA VAL A 30 -0.85 -3.95 -7.23
C VAL A 30 0.22 -2.90 -7.51
N SER A 31 -0.14 -1.63 -7.66
CA SER A 31 0.83 -0.55 -7.88
C SER A 31 1.82 -0.39 -6.73
N ALA A 32 1.35 -0.53 -5.50
CA ALA A 32 2.21 -0.48 -4.32
C ALA A 32 3.15 -1.70 -4.27
N HIS A 33 2.64 -2.89 -4.55
CA HIS A 33 3.47 -4.09 -4.62
C HIS A 33 4.50 -4.01 -5.75
N TRP A 34 4.11 -3.52 -6.92
CA TRP A 34 5.02 -3.28 -8.03
C TRP A 34 6.16 -2.34 -7.62
N ARG A 35 5.85 -1.27 -6.89
CA ARG A 35 6.87 -0.33 -6.41
C ARG A 35 7.86 -1.01 -5.46
N LEU A 36 7.38 -1.89 -4.57
CA LEU A 36 8.24 -2.72 -3.72
C LEU A 36 9.21 -3.56 -4.55
N LEU A 37 8.69 -4.28 -5.53
CA LEU A 37 9.49 -5.14 -6.41
C LEU A 37 10.50 -4.34 -7.23
N GLN A 38 10.11 -3.19 -7.75
CA GLN A 38 11.00 -2.31 -8.48
C GLN A 38 12.18 -1.89 -7.60
N ARG A 39 11.93 -1.45 -6.37
CA ARG A 39 12.96 -1.04 -5.43
C ARG A 39 13.84 -2.20 -4.95
N LEU A 40 13.27 -3.40 -4.90
CA LEU A 40 14.04 -4.60 -4.57
C LEU A 40 15.08 -4.93 -5.65
N HIS A 41 14.72 -4.76 -6.92
CA HIS A 41 15.60 -5.06 -8.06
C HIS A 41 16.50 -3.90 -8.45
N ASN A 42 16.10 -2.66 -8.18
CA ASN A 42 16.88 -1.46 -8.51
C ASN A 42 16.84 -0.49 -7.31
N PRO A 43 17.65 -0.74 -6.27
CA PRO A 43 17.66 0.10 -5.08
C PRO A 43 18.11 1.54 -5.41
N GLY A 44 17.38 2.50 -4.86
CA GLY A 44 17.77 3.91 -4.84
C GLY A 44 18.29 4.32 -3.47
N ASP A 45 18.31 5.64 -3.22
CA ASP A 45 18.78 6.23 -1.96
C ASP A 45 17.66 6.46 -0.95
N GLY A 46 16.41 6.18 -1.30
CA GLY A 46 15.24 6.44 -0.47
C GLY A 46 15.10 5.49 0.71
N GLN A 47 14.22 5.88 1.63
CA GLN A 47 13.93 5.11 2.85
C GLN A 47 13.45 3.68 2.55
N LEU A 48 12.61 3.51 1.55
CA LEU A 48 12.11 2.19 1.16
C LEU A 48 13.24 1.28 0.70
N SER A 49 14.15 1.79 -0.13
CA SER A 49 15.32 1.05 -0.59
C SER A 49 16.26 0.66 0.56
N GLN A 50 16.46 1.57 1.51
CA GLN A 50 17.28 1.29 2.69
C GLN A 50 16.68 0.17 3.54
N LEU A 51 15.37 0.20 3.75
CA LEU A 51 14.66 -0.84 4.49
C LEU A 51 14.78 -2.20 3.79
N LEU A 52 14.58 -2.24 2.49
CA LEU A 52 14.69 -3.47 1.68
C LEU A 52 16.10 -4.05 1.67
N ALA A 53 17.12 -3.20 1.70
CA ALA A 53 18.52 -3.63 1.71
C ALA A 53 18.90 -4.39 3.00
N LEU A 54 18.17 -4.18 4.09
CA LEU A 54 18.40 -4.86 5.37
C LEU A 54 17.73 -6.23 5.47
N LEU A 55 16.90 -6.60 4.51
CA LEU A 55 16.13 -7.84 4.56
C LEU A 55 16.99 -9.05 4.17
N PRO A 56 16.92 -10.17 4.93
CA PRO A 56 17.50 -11.43 4.51
C PRO A 56 16.81 -11.98 3.25
N GLU A 57 17.48 -12.91 2.55
CA GLU A 57 16.97 -13.43 1.28
C GLU A 57 15.62 -14.14 1.40
N SER A 58 15.37 -14.80 2.52
CA SER A 58 14.07 -15.43 2.78
C SER A 58 12.91 -14.42 2.80
N ASP A 59 13.15 -13.25 3.38
CA ASP A 59 12.14 -12.17 3.42
C ASP A 59 11.98 -11.51 2.04
N ARG A 60 13.06 -11.36 1.29
CA ARG A 60 13.00 -10.86 -0.10
C ARG A 60 12.19 -11.80 -0.99
N GLU A 61 12.33 -13.11 -0.81
CA GLU A 61 11.52 -14.09 -1.54
C GLU A 61 10.05 -13.99 -1.18
N ALA A 62 9.73 -13.77 0.10
CA ALA A 62 8.36 -13.55 0.55
C ALA A 62 7.75 -12.28 -0.07
N LEU A 63 8.55 -11.23 -0.32
CA LEU A 63 8.10 -10.03 -1.02
C LEU A 63 7.74 -10.32 -2.48
N ARG A 64 8.50 -11.18 -3.16
CA ARG A 64 8.24 -11.53 -4.57
C ARG A 64 6.95 -12.33 -4.73
N SER A 65 6.66 -13.18 -3.76
CA SER A 65 5.50 -14.08 -3.82
C SER A 65 4.87 -14.22 -2.43
N PRO A 66 4.13 -13.19 -1.96
CA PRO A 66 3.53 -13.24 -0.64
C PRO A 66 2.45 -14.33 -0.54
N HIS A 67 2.40 -14.97 0.62
CA HIS A 67 1.31 -15.90 0.90
C HIS A 67 0.02 -15.12 1.13
N PRO A 68 -1.10 -15.47 0.45
CA PRO A 68 -2.34 -14.68 0.53
C PRO A 68 -2.92 -14.52 1.94
N HIS A 69 -2.66 -15.46 2.84
CA HIS A 69 -3.10 -15.36 4.24
C HIS A 69 -2.29 -14.35 5.07
N VAL A 70 -1.11 -13.96 4.59
CA VAL A 70 -0.26 -12.95 5.23
C VAL A 70 -0.50 -11.58 4.60
N LEU A 71 -0.48 -11.53 3.27
CA LEU A 71 -0.68 -10.30 2.50
C LEU A 71 -1.29 -10.66 1.15
N GLU A 72 -2.48 -10.15 0.86
CA GLU A 72 -3.11 -10.32 -0.44
C GLU A 72 -2.71 -9.20 -1.38
N ILE A 73 -2.27 -9.54 -2.59
CA ILE A 73 -2.10 -8.57 -3.67
C ILE A 73 -3.46 -8.37 -4.31
N LEU A 74 -4.01 -7.16 -4.18
CA LEU A 74 -5.37 -6.86 -4.62
C LEU A 74 -5.45 -6.79 -6.14
N ASP A 75 -6.42 -7.51 -6.72
CA ASP A 75 -6.69 -7.47 -8.15
C ASP A 75 -7.32 -6.11 -8.50
N PRO A 76 -6.71 -5.29 -9.37
CA PRO A 76 -7.24 -3.98 -9.71
C PRO A 76 -8.41 -4.03 -10.70
N ARG A 77 -8.63 -5.13 -11.41
CA ARG A 77 -9.61 -5.22 -12.50
C ARG A 77 -11.03 -4.81 -12.08
N PRO A 78 -11.55 -5.18 -10.90
CA PRO A 78 -12.91 -4.80 -10.51
C PRO A 78 -13.11 -3.30 -10.33
N TYR A 79 -12.05 -2.51 -10.08
CA TYR A 79 -12.16 -1.07 -9.82
C TYR A 79 -11.21 -0.20 -10.65
N LEU A 80 -10.66 -0.75 -11.73
CA LEU A 80 -9.70 -0.02 -12.56
C LEU A 80 -10.32 1.22 -13.22
N ASP A 81 -11.54 1.10 -13.73
CA ASP A 81 -12.26 2.24 -14.31
C ASP A 81 -12.55 3.35 -13.27
N GLU A 82 -12.94 2.95 -12.07
CA GLU A 82 -13.18 3.90 -10.98
C GLU A 82 -11.89 4.62 -10.58
N ALA A 83 -10.77 3.91 -10.48
CA ALA A 83 -9.46 4.48 -10.22
C ALA A 83 -9.07 5.50 -11.30
N ALA A 84 -9.32 5.18 -12.57
CA ALA A 84 -9.07 6.09 -13.68
C ALA A 84 -9.93 7.36 -13.59
N ARG A 85 -11.21 7.23 -13.23
CA ARG A 85 -12.09 8.39 -13.03
C ARG A 85 -11.64 9.27 -11.87
N ILE A 86 -11.21 8.68 -10.77
CA ILE A 86 -10.66 9.41 -9.62
C ILE A 86 -9.41 10.16 -10.03
N SER A 87 -8.50 9.51 -10.73
CA SER A 87 -7.29 10.15 -11.26
C SER A 87 -7.63 11.37 -12.11
N ALA A 88 -8.55 11.23 -13.05
CA ALA A 88 -8.97 12.32 -13.94
C ALA A 88 -9.63 13.47 -13.17
N ARG A 89 -10.50 13.16 -12.20
CA ARG A 89 -11.19 14.16 -11.37
C ARG A 89 -10.22 15.03 -10.57
N PHE A 90 -9.14 14.46 -10.09
CA PHE A 90 -8.15 15.14 -9.24
C PHE A 90 -6.87 15.55 -9.99
N GLY A 91 -7.01 15.96 -11.25
CA GLY A 91 -5.94 16.57 -12.01
C GLY A 91 -4.88 15.62 -12.53
N GLY A 92 -5.24 14.37 -12.81
CA GLY A 92 -4.30 13.38 -13.33
C GLY A 92 -3.40 12.79 -12.25
N THR A 93 -3.93 12.61 -11.04
CA THR A 93 -3.23 11.92 -9.95
C THR A 93 -2.72 10.57 -10.43
N GLY A 94 -1.47 10.23 -10.07
CA GLY A 94 -0.83 8.98 -10.47
C GLY A 94 -1.57 7.73 -10.02
N TRP A 95 -1.30 6.63 -10.72
CA TRP A 95 -1.97 5.34 -10.49
C TRP A 95 -1.82 4.85 -9.05
N LEU A 96 -0.65 5.01 -8.44
CA LEU A 96 -0.38 4.56 -7.06
C LEU A 96 -1.41 5.12 -6.06
N VAL A 97 -1.65 6.43 -6.10
CA VAL A 97 -2.61 7.09 -5.20
C VAL A 97 -4.05 6.73 -5.56
N ALA A 98 -4.40 6.79 -6.84
CA ALA A 98 -5.75 6.48 -7.31
C ALA A 98 -6.16 5.05 -6.98
N GLU A 99 -5.28 4.08 -7.20
CA GLU A 99 -5.55 2.68 -6.87
C GLU A 99 -5.68 2.46 -5.37
N ALA A 100 -4.80 3.05 -4.56
CA ALA A 100 -4.85 2.88 -3.11
C ALA A 100 -6.17 3.39 -2.53
N VAL A 101 -6.61 4.58 -2.93
CA VAL A 101 -7.88 5.15 -2.46
C VAL A 101 -9.07 4.33 -2.95
N THR A 102 -9.06 3.90 -4.20
CA THR A 102 -10.15 3.08 -4.76
C THR A 102 -10.23 1.73 -4.06
N ALA A 103 -9.09 1.09 -3.84
CA ALA A 103 -9.03 -0.17 -3.09
C ALA A 103 -9.62 0.00 -1.69
N ALA A 104 -9.29 1.08 -0.99
CA ALA A 104 -9.84 1.37 0.32
C ALA A 104 -11.36 1.59 0.28
N LEU A 105 -11.89 2.24 -0.75
CA LEU A 105 -13.34 2.40 -0.94
C LEU A 105 -14.06 1.04 -1.04
N HIS A 106 -13.42 0.05 -1.64
CA HIS A 106 -13.97 -1.29 -1.79
C HIS A 106 -13.72 -2.21 -0.60
N HIS A 107 -12.82 -1.81 0.33
CA HIS A 107 -12.38 -2.65 1.45
C HIS A 107 -12.36 -1.86 2.76
N GLY A 108 -13.53 -1.58 3.31
CA GLY A 108 -13.68 -1.01 4.66
C GLY A 108 -13.44 0.48 4.79
N ARG A 109 -13.11 1.19 3.72
CA ARG A 109 -12.91 2.64 3.67
C ARG A 109 -11.78 3.17 4.56
N GLN A 110 -10.80 2.34 4.86
CA GLN A 110 -9.60 2.73 5.61
C GLN A 110 -8.36 2.42 4.79
N LEU A 111 -7.44 3.37 4.78
CA LEU A 111 -6.13 3.25 4.13
C LEU A 111 -5.05 3.45 5.20
N TRP A 112 -4.25 2.43 5.42
CA TRP A 112 -3.27 2.40 6.50
C TRP A 112 -1.85 2.57 5.97
N PHE A 113 -1.10 3.44 6.64
CA PHE A 113 0.30 3.76 6.32
C PHE A 113 1.22 3.39 7.48
N GLY A 114 2.46 3.02 7.16
CA GLY A 114 3.49 2.73 8.15
C GLY A 114 4.13 3.97 8.77
N SER A 115 3.95 5.14 8.16
CA SER A 115 4.47 6.42 8.67
C SER A 115 3.72 7.59 8.04
N GLU A 116 3.52 8.67 8.80
CA GLU A 116 2.94 9.91 8.28
C GLU A 116 3.76 10.51 7.13
N ARG A 117 5.06 10.30 7.12
CA ARG A 117 5.97 10.78 6.06
C ARG A 117 5.64 10.21 4.69
N ASN A 118 4.95 9.08 4.65
CA ASN A 118 4.57 8.40 3.39
C ASN A 118 3.22 8.85 2.85
N ILE A 119 2.52 9.70 3.58
CA ILE A 119 1.21 10.22 3.18
C ILE A 119 1.41 11.56 2.49
N GLY A 120 1.27 11.57 1.16
CA GLY A 120 1.32 12.82 0.39
C GLY A 120 0.08 13.69 0.61
N PRO A 121 0.19 15.01 0.35
CA PRO A 121 -0.95 15.93 0.50
C PRO A 121 -2.11 15.58 -0.46
N ARG A 122 -1.82 15.07 -1.64
CA ARG A 122 -2.86 14.63 -2.58
C ARG A 122 -3.63 13.43 -2.06
N THR A 123 -2.96 12.48 -1.45
CA THR A 123 -3.62 11.31 -0.85
C THR A 123 -4.59 11.75 0.25
N ARG A 124 -4.18 12.67 1.11
CA ARG A 124 -5.05 13.21 2.16
C ARG A 124 -6.26 13.93 1.59
N LEU A 125 -6.06 14.78 0.58
CA LEU A 125 -7.12 15.52 -0.08
C LEU A 125 -8.16 14.59 -0.71
N ILE A 126 -7.70 13.65 -1.51
CA ILE A 126 -8.57 12.71 -2.25
C ILE A 126 -9.32 11.80 -1.27
N ALA A 127 -8.63 11.27 -0.29
CA ALA A 127 -9.23 10.42 0.73
C ALA A 127 -10.34 11.17 1.49
N ALA A 128 -10.08 12.40 1.91
CA ALA A 128 -11.06 13.23 2.60
C ALA A 128 -12.31 13.48 1.74
N GLU A 129 -12.12 13.83 0.46
CA GLU A 129 -13.23 14.06 -0.48
C GLU A 129 -14.09 12.82 -0.72
N LEU A 130 -13.48 11.64 -0.71
CA LEU A 130 -14.15 10.38 -1.03
C LEU A 130 -14.60 9.59 0.19
N GLY A 131 -14.39 10.11 1.40
CA GLY A 131 -14.79 9.43 2.63
C GLY A 131 -13.94 8.22 2.98
N VAL A 132 -12.66 8.24 2.61
CA VAL A 132 -11.66 7.26 3.03
C VAL A 132 -10.89 7.79 4.23
N GLU A 133 -10.85 7.01 5.28
CA GLU A 133 -10.11 7.35 6.49
C GLU A 133 -8.65 6.94 6.34
N VAL A 134 -7.75 7.91 6.47
CA VAL A 134 -6.30 7.67 6.45
C VAL A 134 -5.81 7.45 7.88
N ARG A 135 -5.15 6.33 8.10
CA ARG A 135 -4.62 5.91 9.39
C ARG A 135 -3.12 5.66 9.33
N VAL A 136 -2.44 5.88 10.44
CA VAL A 136 -1.02 5.53 10.60
C VAL A 136 -0.90 4.48 11.70
N ALA A 137 -0.28 3.36 11.39
CA ALA A 137 0.00 2.30 12.35
C ALA A 137 1.34 2.55 13.06
N ARG A 138 1.35 2.41 14.36
CA ARG A 138 2.52 2.74 15.20
C ARG A 138 2.97 1.60 16.08
#